data_1548085f4f234cd4c4c02a00c84663e0
#
_entry.id   1548085f4f234cd4c4c02a00c84663e0
#
_cell.length_a   1.000
_cell.length_b   1.000
_cell.length_c   1.000
_cell.angle_alpha   90.00
_cell.angle_beta   90.00
_cell.angle_gamma   90.00
#
_symmetry.space_group_name_H-M   'P 1'
#
loop_
_entity.id
_entity.type
_entity.pdbx_description
1 polymer ?
#
loop_
_entity_poly.entity_id
_entity_poly.type
_entity_poly.pdbx_seq_one_letter_code
_entity_poly.pdbx_strand_id
1 'polypeptide(L)'
;MKDYLTFDEYRWAVSTVMTRQNVVPGVGDDASPVTSLIPFWDLANHDHGQLSTDYDPEADATVCLAQRDFSQGEQFTIFYGVRANCDLLIHNGFVFPDNQADCLTIRLGVAKTDTLATARLALLERLGVTSQKFHLRRTDEPLEGGLVAFLRVLQMDQTAIQEQMDKEDTEILGLCRVEVRKGRAC
;
A
#
# COMPACT_ATOMS: atom_id res chain seq x y z
N MET A 1 -24.71 -0.73 32.01
CA MET A 1 -24.24 -0.76 30.61
C MET A 1 -24.54 -2.07 29.87
N LYS A 2 -24.77 -3.21 30.57
CA LYS A 2 -25.09 -4.50 29.89
C LYS A 2 -26.45 -4.51 29.18
N ASP A 3 -27.34 -3.60 29.46
CA ASP A 3 -28.74 -3.63 28.97
C ASP A 3 -28.96 -2.72 27.75
N TYR A 4 -27.95 -2.04 27.23
CA TYR A 4 -28.09 -1.03 26.18
C TYR A 4 -27.22 -1.24 24.96
N LEU A 5 -26.34 -2.27 24.94
CA LEU A 5 -25.47 -2.55 23.80
C LEU A 5 -25.32 -4.07 23.63
N THR A 6 -25.88 -4.59 22.55
CA THR A 6 -25.69 -5.98 22.15
C THR A 6 -24.38 -6.14 21.37
N PHE A 7 -23.87 -7.38 21.26
CA PHE A 7 -22.69 -7.67 20.43
C PHE A 7 -22.92 -7.32 18.97
N ASP A 8 -24.13 -7.50 18.46
CA ASP A 8 -24.47 -7.19 17.06
C ASP A 8 -24.46 -5.69 16.80
N GLU A 9 -24.98 -4.87 17.72
CA GLU A 9 -24.91 -3.40 17.63
C GLU A 9 -23.45 -2.91 17.70
N TYR A 10 -22.63 -3.49 18.58
CA TYR A 10 -21.20 -3.19 18.66
C TYR A 10 -20.50 -3.55 17.35
N ARG A 11 -20.72 -4.75 16.82
CA ARG A 11 -20.15 -5.20 15.56
C ARG A 11 -20.55 -4.30 14.39
N TRP A 12 -21.83 -3.93 14.32
CA TRP A 12 -22.32 -3.00 13.32
C TRP A 12 -21.65 -1.63 13.42
N ALA A 13 -21.55 -1.06 14.60
CA ALA A 13 -20.92 0.24 14.83
C ALA A 13 -19.43 0.24 14.43
N VAL A 14 -18.67 -0.79 14.85
CA VAL A 14 -17.26 -0.95 14.49
C VAL A 14 -17.11 -1.11 12.98
N SER A 15 -17.91 -1.95 12.33
CA SER A 15 -17.86 -2.13 10.88
C SER A 15 -18.16 -0.83 10.14
N THR A 16 -19.15 -0.07 10.60
CA THR A 16 -19.50 1.23 10.01
C THR A 16 -18.35 2.22 10.12
N VAL A 17 -17.73 2.33 11.29
CA VAL A 17 -16.57 3.20 11.46
C VAL A 17 -15.41 2.75 10.59
N MET A 18 -15.05 1.46 10.61
CA MET A 18 -13.92 0.93 9.84
C MET A 18 -14.05 1.14 8.34
N THR A 19 -15.28 1.03 7.80
CA THR A 19 -15.51 1.12 6.36
C THR A 19 -15.69 2.54 5.85
N ARG A 20 -15.98 3.52 6.72
CA ARG A 20 -16.41 4.89 6.37
C ARG A 20 -15.56 5.99 6.97
N GLN A 21 -14.65 5.66 7.90
CA GLN A 21 -13.82 6.67 8.54
C GLN A 21 -12.83 7.30 7.56
N ASN A 22 -12.61 8.59 7.74
CA ASN A 22 -11.60 9.37 7.06
C ASN A 22 -10.75 10.12 8.08
N VAL A 23 -9.53 10.47 7.71
CA VAL A 23 -8.66 11.29 8.54
C VAL A 23 -8.70 12.70 8.00
N VAL A 24 -9.10 13.64 8.83
CA VAL A 24 -9.15 15.06 8.51
C VAL A 24 -8.18 15.84 9.39
N PRO A 25 -7.67 17.01 8.97
CA PRO A 25 -6.86 17.86 9.82
C PRO A 25 -7.59 18.21 11.12
N GLY A 26 -6.87 18.24 12.23
CA GLY A 26 -7.39 18.74 13.50
C GLY A 26 -7.53 20.26 13.50
N VAL A 27 -8.27 20.81 14.45
CA VAL A 27 -8.51 22.25 14.61
C VAL A 27 -7.71 22.77 15.81
N GLY A 28 -7.07 23.95 15.66
CA GLY A 28 -6.34 24.64 16.74
C GLY A 28 -4.83 24.42 16.72
N ASP A 29 -4.16 24.91 17.75
CA ASP A 29 -2.70 24.93 17.85
C ASP A 29 -2.06 23.53 17.97
N ASP A 30 -2.83 22.52 18.34
CA ASP A 30 -2.41 21.11 18.41
C ASP A 30 -3.15 20.28 17.38
N ALA A 31 -2.97 20.65 16.11
CA ALA A 31 -3.70 20.14 14.94
C ALA A 31 -3.38 18.66 14.60
N SER A 32 -3.45 17.76 15.58
CA SER A 32 -3.35 16.33 15.36
C SER A 32 -4.49 15.84 14.47
N PRO A 33 -4.22 14.98 13.46
CA PRO A 33 -5.26 14.45 12.58
C PRO A 33 -6.37 13.76 13.37
N VAL A 34 -7.62 14.00 12.97
CA VAL A 34 -8.82 13.45 13.63
C VAL A 34 -9.50 12.45 12.71
N THR A 35 -9.84 11.29 13.25
CA THR A 35 -10.67 10.31 12.56
C THR A 35 -12.14 10.74 12.61
N SER A 36 -12.77 10.90 11.46
CA SER A 36 -14.10 11.43 11.31
C SER A 36 -14.96 10.61 10.36
N LEU A 37 -16.26 10.60 10.57
CA LEU A 37 -17.26 10.19 9.60
C LEU A 37 -17.74 11.45 8.89
N ILE A 38 -17.65 11.49 7.57
CA ILE A 38 -18.00 12.67 6.77
C ILE A 38 -19.34 12.38 6.09
N PRO A 39 -20.45 13.02 6.53
CA PRO A 39 -21.77 12.78 5.94
C PRO A 39 -21.76 13.07 4.42
N PHE A 40 -22.51 12.27 3.67
CA PHE A 40 -22.66 12.26 2.22
C PHE A 40 -21.42 11.78 1.45
N TRP A 41 -20.23 12.15 1.85
CA TRP A 41 -18.99 11.67 1.26
C TRP A 41 -18.86 10.15 1.36
N ASP A 42 -19.11 9.61 2.52
CA ASP A 42 -19.03 8.19 2.82
C ASP A 42 -20.11 7.33 2.15
N LEU A 43 -21.06 7.97 1.45
CA LEU A 43 -22.06 7.30 0.61
C LEU A 43 -21.59 7.02 -0.81
N ALA A 44 -20.51 7.70 -1.27
CA ALA A 44 -19.96 7.47 -2.59
C ALA A 44 -19.21 6.14 -2.64
N ASN A 45 -19.50 5.32 -3.64
CA ASN A 45 -18.80 4.05 -3.86
C ASN A 45 -17.44 4.25 -4.53
N HIS A 46 -16.61 3.21 -4.46
CA HIS A 46 -15.30 3.19 -5.09
C HIS A 46 -15.37 2.93 -6.59
N ASP A 47 -14.52 3.63 -7.34
CA ASP A 47 -14.19 3.31 -8.73
C ASP A 47 -12.72 3.66 -9.01
N HIS A 48 -12.21 3.20 -10.15
CA HIS A 48 -10.88 3.60 -10.63
C HIS A 48 -10.79 5.10 -10.83
N GLY A 49 -9.61 5.65 -10.55
CA GLY A 49 -9.38 7.08 -10.75
C GLY A 49 -8.16 7.58 -10.01
N GLN A 50 -8.18 8.86 -9.73
CA GLN A 50 -7.18 9.55 -8.95
C GLN A 50 -7.81 10.08 -7.66
N LEU A 51 -6.98 10.37 -6.66
CA LEU A 51 -7.45 11.01 -5.44
C LEU A 51 -8.01 12.38 -5.78
N SER A 52 -9.32 12.53 -5.57
CA SER A 52 -10.08 13.73 -5.87
C SER A 52 -10.76 14.34 -4.65
N THR A 53 -10.39 13.83 -3.48
CA THR A 53 -10.98 14.17 -2.18
C THR A 53 -9.89 14.71 -1.26
N ASP A 54 -10.10 15.92 -0.71
CA ASP A 54 -9.14 16.56 0.18
C ASP A 54 -9.84 17.53 1.13
N TYR A 55 -9.10 18.06 2.08
CA TYR A 55 -9.53 19.17 2.91
C TYR A 55 -8.96 20.47 2.34
N ASP A 56 -9.85 21.43 2.10
CA ASP A 56 -9.52 22.79 1.68
C ASP A 56 -9.44 23.70 2.92
N PRO A 57 -8.24 24.13 3.34
CA PRO A 57 -8.08 24.96 4.52
C PRO A 57 -8.59 26.39 4.34
N GLU A 58 -8.70 26.89 3.09
CA GLU A 58 -9.22 28.24 2.83
C GLU A 58 -10.76 28.27 2.94
N ALA A 59 -11.40 27.21 2.49
CA ALA A 59 -12.85 27.05 2.59
C ALA A 59 -13.30 26.45 3.92
N ASP A 60 -12.37 25.95 4.76
CA ASP A 60 -12.64 25.15 5.97
C ASP A 60 -13.64 24.02 5.69
N ALA A 61 -13.40 23.30 4.61
CA ALA A 61 -14.32 22.28 4.11
C ALA A 61 -13.60 21.05 3.51
N THR A 62 -14.19 19.89 3.66
CA THR A 62 -13.81 18.74 2.84
C THR A 62 -14.42 18.89 1.45
N VAL A 63 -13.58 18.79 0.44
CA VAL A 63 -13.95 18.92 -0.98
C VAL A 63 -13.82 17.58 -1.69
N CYS A 64 -14.71 17.35 -2.64
CA CYS A 64 -14.64 16.22 -3.54
C CYS A 64 -14.84 16.73 -4.97
N LEU A 65 -13.82 16.57 -5.80
CA LEU A 65 -13.88 16.95 -7.19
C LEU A 65 -14.38 15.77 -8.04
N ALA A 66 -15.34 16.05 -8.91
CA ALA A 66 -15.78 15.06 -9.89
C ALA A 66 -14.61 14.72 -10.83
N GLN A 67 -14.29 13.44 -10.97
CA GLN A 67 -13.19 12.97 -11.82
C GLN A 67 -13.54 13.04 -13.32
N ARG A 68 -14.81 13.13 -13.63
CA ARG A 68 -15.38 13.23 -14.98
C ARG A 68 -16.77 13.84 -14.92
N ASP A 69 -17.35 14.10 -16.06
CA ASP A 69 -18.75 14.47 -16.17
C ASP A 69 -19.65 13.25 -15.84
N PHE A 70 -20.71 13.49 -15.08
CA PHE A 70 -21.72 12.50 -14.74
C PHE A 70 -23.07 12.90 -15.33
N SER A 71 -23.77 11.95 -15.92
CA SER A 71 -25.12 12.15 -16.43
C SER A 71 -26.15 12.13 -15.28
N GLN A 72 -27.31 12.73 -15.49
CA GLN A 72 -28.39 12.67 -14.53
C GLN A 72 -28.83 11.22 -14.26
N GLY A 73 -28.83 10.83 -12.99
CA GLY A 73 -29.18 9.47 -12.56
C GLY A 73 -28.01 8.50 -12.56
N GLU A 74 -26.83 8.92 -13.03
CA GLU A 74 -25.62 8.13 -12.95
C GLU A 74 -25.07 8.13 -11.51
N GLN A 75 -24.49 6.99 -11.09
CA GLN A 75 -23.86 6.89 -9.78
C GLN A 75 -22.57 7.72 -9.75
N PHE A 76 -22.47 8.60 -8.77
CA PHE A 76 -21.23 9.28 -8.44
C PHE A 76 -20.31 8.34 -7.65
N THR A 77 -19.04 8.27 -8.06
CA THR A 77 -18.02 7.44 -7.41
C THR A 77 -16.78 8.27 -7.06
N ILE A 78 -16.03 7.80 -6.07
CA ILE A 78 -14.76 8.39 -5.66
C ILE A 78 -13.67 7.30 -5.63
N PHE A 79 -12.42 7.71 -5.67
CA PHE A 79 -11.30 6.80 -5.54
C PHE A 79 -10.87 6.69 -4.07
N TYR A 80 -10.97 5.50 -3.49
CA TYR A 80 -10.61 5.25 -2.07
C TYR A 80 -9.10 5.17 -1.82
N GLY A 81 -8.28 5.46 -2.82
CA GLY A 81 -6.83 5.34 -2.77
C GLY A 81 -6.31 4.01 -3.35
N VAL A 82 -5.00 3.93 -3.48
CA VAL A 82 -4.31 2.73 -3.98
C VAL A 82 -4.35 1.65 -2.90
N ARG A 83 -5.24 0.65 -3.06
CA ARG A 83 -5.45 -0.44 -2.10
C ARG A 83 -5.51 -1.78 -2.82
N ALA A 84 -4.85 -2.80 -2.25
CA ALA A 84 -5.03 -4.18 -2.70
C ALA A 84 -6.42 -4.70 -2.34
N ASN A 85 -6.89 -5.75 -3.02
CA ASN A 85 -8.19 -6.35 -2.74
C ASN A 85 -8.30 -6.92 -1.32
N CYS A 86 -7.21 -7.40 -0.76
CA CYS A 86 -7.18 -7.83 0.65
C CYS A 86 -7.48 -6.66 1.61
N ASP A 87 -6.96 -5.46 1.32
CA ASP A 87 -7.22 -4.27 2.13
C ASP A 87 -8.64 -3.76 1.93
N LEU A 88 -9.14 -3.74 0.68
CA LEU A 88 -10.52 -3.41 0.37
C LEU A 88 -11.50 -4.36 1.06
N LEU A 89 -11.21 -5.66 1.08
CA LEU A 89 -12.06 -6.64 1.76
C LEU A 89 -12.10 -6.41 3.28
N ILE A 90 -10.94 -6.21 3.90
CA ILE A 90 -10.85 -6.06 5.36
C ILE A 90 -11.43 -4.72 5.83
N HIS A 91 -11.13 -3.63 5.13
CA HIS A 91 -11.45 -2.27 5.58
C HIS A 91 -12.74 -1.71 4.97
N ASN A 92 -13.19 -2.22 3.81
CA ASN A 92 -14.35 -1.69 3.12
C ASN A 92 -15.44 -2.75 2.86
N GLY A 93 -15.13 -4.04 3.02
CA GLY A 93 -16.09 -5.12 2.92
C GLY A 93 -16.39 -5.60 1.50
N PHE A 94 -15.58 -5.22 0.51
CA PHE A 94 -15.73 -5.66 -0.88
C PHE A 94 -14.38 -5.94 -1.55
N VAL A 95 -14.41 -6.56 -2.72
CA VAL A 95 -13.27 -6.69 -3.64
C VAL A 95 -13.61 -6.01 -4.96
N PHE A 96 -12.59 -5.50 -5.64
CA PHE A 96 -12.73 -4.84 -6.93
C PHE A 96 -12.06 -5.72 -7.98
N PRO A 97 -12.82 -6.39 -8.89
CA PRO A 97 -12.28 -7.45 -9.76
C PRO A 97 -11.14 -7.00 -10.66
N ASP A 98 -11.23 -5.80 -11.20
CA ASP A 98 -10.23 -5.24 -12.13
C ASP A 98 -9.26 -4.27 -11.42
N ASN A 99 -9.03 -4.48 -10.13
CA ASN A 99 -8.16 -3.63 -9.32
C ASN A 99 -6.72 -3.67 -9.82
N GLN A 100 -6.28 -2.57 -10.43
CA GLN A 100 -4.91 -2.40 -10.93
C GLN A 100 -3.88 -2.28 -9.81
N ALA A 101 -4.33 -1.97 -8.59
CA ALA A 101 -3.49 -1.90 -7.40
C ALA A 101 -3.41 -3.24 -6.64
N ASP A 102 -4.08 -4.29 -7.14
CA ASP A 102 -4.10 -5.57 -6.44
C ASP A 102 -2.71 -6.20 -6.39
N CYS A 103 -2.36 -6.73 -5.23
CA CYS A 103 -1.08 -7.34 -4.99
C CYS A 103 -1.13 -8.38 -3.88
N LEU A 104 -0.21 -9.34 -3.95
CA LEU A 104 0.09 -10.22 -2.85
C LEU A 104 1.26 -9.65 -2.04
N THR A 105 1.03 -9.35 -0.77
CA THR A 105 2.10 -8.90 0.13
C THR A 105 2.86 -10.08 0.69
N ILE A 106 4.18 -10.10 0.48
CA ILE A 106 5.10 -11.10 1.05
C ILE A 106 5.96 -10.41 2.11
N ARG A 107 6.17 -11.08 3.24
CA ARG A 107 7.13 -10.66 4.26
C ARG A 107 8.34 -11.56 4.23
N LEU A 108 9.51 -10.97 4.01
CA LEU A 108 10.80 -11.65 4.01
C LEU A 108 11.75 -10.94 4.97
N GLY A 109 12.62 -11.71 5.58
CA GLY A 109 13.66 -11.18 6.47
C GLY A 109 14.88 -12.09 6.46
N VAL A 110 16.03 -11.55 6.84
CA VAL A 110 17.25 -12.34 7.06
C VAL A 110 17.07 -13.09 8.38
N ALA A 111 17.28 -14.40 8.37
CA ALA A 111 17.15 -15.23 9.57
C ALA A 111 18.19 -14.83 10.62
N LYS A 112 17.81 -14.82 11.90
CA LYS A 112 18.76 -14.54 13.01
C LYS A 112 19.88 -15.56 13.12
N THR A 113 19.67 -16.76 12.60
CA THR A 113 20.63 -17.86 12.57
C THR A 113 21.55 -17.83 11.34
N ASP A 114 21.33 -16.89 10.42
CA ASP A 114 22.18 -16.75 9.23
C ASP A 114 23.55 -16.17 9.64
N THR A 115 24.61 -16.91 9.39
CA THR A 115 25.99 -16.51 9.73
C THR A 115 26.44 -15.26 8.97
N LEU A 116 25.81 -14.93 7.85
CA LEU A 116 26.08 -13.75 7.03
C LEU A 116 25.06 -12.62 7.26
N ALA A 117 24.18 -12.73 8.28
CA ALA A 117 23.09 -11.80 8.50
C ALA A 117 23.54 -10.33 8.52
N THR A 118 24.61 -10.01 9.24
CA THR A 118 25.14 -8.63 9.35
C THR A 118 25.58 -8.09 7.98
N ALA A 119 26.31 -8.88 7.21
CA ALA A 119 26.81 -8.49 5.90
C ALA A 119 25.66 -8.34 4.88
N ARG A 120 24.67 -9.25 4.90
CA ARG A 120 23.47 -9.16 4.06
C ARG A 120 22.66 -7.91 4.36
N LEU A 121 22.44 -7.61 5.64
CA LEU A 121 21.68 -6.43 6.06
C LEU A 121 22.40 -5.14 5.65
N ALA A 122 23.72 -5.06 5.80
CA ALA A 122 24.51 -3.91 5.37
C ALA A 122 24.41 -3.68 3.85
N LEU A 123 24.49 -4.75 3.04
CA LEU A 123 24.33 -4.64 1.59
C LEU A 123 22.91 -4.24 1.19
N LEU A 124 21.89 -4.80 1.85
CA LEU A 124 20.48 -4.42 1.62
C LEU A 124 20.23 -2.96 1.98
N GLU A 125 20.79 -2.45 3.07
CA GLU A 125 20.72 -1.05 3.46
C GLU A 125 21.34 -0.12 2.40
N ARG A 126 22.52 -0.45 1.88
CA ARG A 126 23.15 0.29 0.76
C ARG A 126 22.30 0.30 -0.50
N LEU A 127 21.55 -0.78 -0.76
CA LEU A 127 20.61 -0.88 -1.87
C LEU A 127 19.29 -0.13 -1.62
N GLY A 128 19.11 0.47 -0.44
CA GLY A 128 17.85 1.12 -0.03
C GLY A 128 16.73 0.13 0.26
N VAL A 129 17.02 -1.16 0.41
CA VAL A 129 16.04 -2.23 0.69
C VAL A 129 15.90 -2.41 2.20
N THR A 130 15.22 -1.46 2.84
CA THR A 130 14.98 -1.45 4.30
C THR A 130 13.66 -2.11 4.70
N SER A 131 12.74 -2.25 3.74
CA SER A 131 11.45 -2.89 3.98
C SER A 131 11.56 -4.41 4.00
N GLN A 132 10.82 -5.03 4.93
CA GLN A 132 10.58 -6.47 4.95
C GLN A 132 9.29 -6.86 4.23
N LYS A 133 8.53 -5.88 3.72
CA LYS A 133 7.30 -6.09 2.97
C LYS A 133 7.57 -5.84 1.50
N PHE A 134 7.22 -6.81 0.68
CA PHE A 134 7.33 -6.76 -0.77
C PHE A 134 5.98 -7.08 -1.39
N HIS A 135 5.74 -6.56 -2.59
CA HIS A 135 4.48 -6.75 -3.29
C HIS A 135 4.70 -7.49 -4.61
N LEU A 136 3.92 -8.55 -4.80
CA LEU A 136 3.75 -9.20 -6.10
C LEU A 136 2.49 -8.66 -6.74
N ARG A 137 2.63 -7.98 -7.89
CA ARG A 137 1.53 -7.36 -8.61
C ARG A 137 1.08 -8.22 -9.77
N ARG A 138 -0.18 -8.11 -10.12
CA ARG A 138 -0.76 -8.73 -11.32
C ARG A 138 -0.51 -7.82 -12.55
N THR A 139 0.75 -7.69 -12.95
CA THR A 139 1.20 -6.90 -14.10
C THR A 139 2.22 -7.70 -14.91
N ASP A 140 2.62 -7.18 -16.07
CA ASP A 140 3.69 -7.79 -16.88
C ASP A 140 5.05 -7.81 -16.15
N GLU A 141 5.23 -6.90 -15.18
CA GLU A 141 6.38 -6.83 -14.29
C GLU A 141 5.93 -7.06 -12.83
N PRO A 142 5.67 -8.32 -12.44
CA PRO A 142 5.08 -8.62 -11.14
C PRO A 142 6.02 -8.39 -9.95
N LEU A 143 7.34 -8.32 -10.20
CA LEU A 143 8.37 -8.23 -9.17
C LEU A 143 8.87 -6.79 -9.00
N GLU A 144 8.86 -6.30 -7.79
CA GLU A 144 9.52 -5.06 -7.44
C GLU A 144 11.05 -5.24 -7.39
N GLY A 145 11.81 -4.22 -7.82
CA GLY A 145 13.27 -4.26 -7.81
C GLY A 145 13.86 -4.54 -6.43
N GLY A 146 13.25 -4.04 -5.37
CA GLY A 146 13.65 -4.32 -3.99
C GLY A 146 13.50 -5.81 -3.61
N LEU A 147 12.44 -6.49 -4.05
CA LEU A 147 12.29 -7.93 -3.85
C LEU A 147 13.36 -8.72 -4.59
N VAL A 148 13.64 -8.34 -5.84
CA VAL A 148 14.68 -9.01 -6.65
C VAL A 148 16.05 -8.85 -6.00
N ALA A 149 16.40 -7.64 -5.55
CA ALA A 149 17.64 -7.37 -4.82
C ALA A 149 17.72 -8.20 -3.54
N PHE A 150 16.65 -8.23 -2.75
CA PHE A 150 16.60 -9.01 -1.51
C PHE A 150 16.87 -10.49 -1.76
N LEU A 151 16.22 -11.09 -2.75
CA LEU A 151 16.39 -12.51 -3.09
C LEU A 151 17.81 -12.81 -3.60
N ARG A 152 18.39 -11.91 -4.40
CA ARG A 152 19.77 -12.04 -4.88
C ARG A 152 20.78 -12.00 -3.73
N VAL A 153 20.63 -11.03 -2.81
CA VAL A 153 21.51 -10.91 -1.64
C VAL A 153 21.39 -12.13 -0.72
N LEU A 154 20.20 -12.71 -0.56
CA LEU A 154 20.04 -13.94 0.23
C LEU A 154 20.80 -15.15 -0.35
N GLN A 155 21.02 -15.19 -1.65
CA GLN A 155 21.71 -16.32 -2.31
C GLN A 155 23.22 -16.11 -2.40
N MET A 156 23.74 -14.93 -2.08
CA MET A 156 25.18 -14.65 -2.11
C MET A 156 25.92 -15.36 -0.98
N ASP A 157 27.10 -15.88 -1.28
CA ASP A 157 28.06 -16.27 -0.27
C ASP A 157 28.87 -15.04 0.23
N GLN A 158 29.76 -15.26 1.18
CA GLN A 158 30.56 -14.20 1.78
C GLN A 158 31.42 -13.44 0.75
N THR A 159 32.01 -14.16 -0.21
CA THR A 159 32.84 -13.56 -1.25
C THR A 159 32.06 -12.67 -2.16
N ALA A 160 30.87 -13.16 -2.63
CA ALA A 160 30.00 -12.39 -3.48
C ALA A 160 29.43 -11.13 -2.78
N ILE A 161 29.12 -11.20 -1.48
CA ILE A 161 28.71 -10.02 -0.72
C ILE A 161 29.85 -9.01 -0.65
N GLN A 162 31.08 -9.45 -0.35
CA GLN A 162 32.24 -8.55 -0.27
C GLN A 162 32.48 -7.87 -1.61
N GLU A 163 32.48 -8.61 -2.72
CA GLU A 163 32.60 -8.05 -4.06
C GLU A 163 31.56 -6.99 -4.37
N GLN A 164 30.32 -7.14 -3.91
CA GLN A 164 29.29 -6.10 -4.07
C GLN A 164 29.53 -4.91 -3.15
N MET A 165 30.02 -5.14 -1.93
CA MET A 165 30.35 -4.07 -0.98
C MET A 165 31.50 -3.19 -1.46
N ASP A 166 32.42 -3.71 -2.27
CA ASP A 166 33.56 -2.99 -2.81
C ASP A 166 33.21 -2.15 -4.06
N LYS A 167 32.01 -2.31 -4.63
CA LYS A 167 31.56 -1.57 -5.81
C LYS A 167 30.99 -0.19 -5.44
N GLU A 168 30.95 0.70 -6.45
CA GLU A 168 30.24 1.97 -6.38
C GLU A 168 28.73 1.76 -6.26
N ASP A 169 28.01 2.70 -5.60
CA ASP A 169 26.58 2.60 -5.38
C ASP A 169 25.78 2.49 -6.69
N THR A 170 26.20 3.16 -7.75
CA THR A 170 25.58 3.07 -9.08
C THR A 170 25.65 1.68 -9.71
N GLU A 171 26.71 0.94 -9.42
CA GLU A 171 26.92 -0.42 -9.95
C GLU A 171 26.07 -1.45 -9.19
N ILE A 172 25.99 -1.33 -7.86
CA ILE A 172 25.19 -2.24 -7.04
C ILE A 172 23.70 -2.13 -7.31
N LEU A 173 23.20 -0.97 -7.78
CA LEU A 173 21.81 -0.81 -8.19
C LEU A 173 21.40 -1.77 -9.32
N GLY A 174 22.36 -2.35 -10.05
CA GLY A 174 22.09 -3.44 -10.98
C GLY A 174 21.41 -4.65 -10.33
N LEU A 175 21.59 -4.86 -9.02
CA LEU A 175 20.90 -5.92 -8.26
C LEU A 175 19.38 -5.72 -8.17
N CYS A 176 18.90 -4.49 -8.29
CA CYS A 176 17.47 -4.16 -8.30
C CYS A 176 16.81 -4.33 -9.68
N ARG A 177 17.59 -4.56 -10.74
CA ARG A 177 17.02 -4.67 -12.10
C ARG A 177 16.26 -5.98 -12.27
N VAL A 178 15.03 -5.89 -12.72
CA VAL A 178 14.22 -7.03 -13.14
C VAL A 178 14.59 -7.35 -14.58
N GLU A 179 15.26 -8.47 -14.82
CA GLU A 179 15.49 -8.95 -16.18
C GLU A 179 14.29 -9.78 -16.63
N VAL A 180 13.45 -9.20 -17.46
CA VAL A 180 12.39 -9.95 -18.13
C VAL A 180 13.05 -10.77 -19.24
N ARG A 181 13.32 -12.06 -19.01
CA ARG A 181 13.61 -12.98 -20.11
C ARG A 181 12.37 -13.05 -20.98
N LYS A 182 12.42 -12.43 -22.16
CA LYS A 182 11.41 -12.68 -23.20
C LYS A 182 11.39 -14.19 -23.44
N GLY A 183 10.36 -14.86 -22.93
CA GLY A 183 10.18 -16.30 -23.11
C GLY A 183 10.22 -16.61 -24.60
N ARG A 184 11.00 -17.62 -24.97
CA ARG A 184 10.84 -18.23 -26.28
C ARG A 184 9.41 -18.72 -26.35
N ALA A 185 8.65 -18.17 -27.30
CA ALA A 185 7.35 -18.75 -27.66
C ALA A 185 7.60 -20.22 -28.03
N CYS A 186 6.95 -21.12 -27.30
CA CYS A 186 6.80 -22.51 -27.71
C CYS A 186 5.67 -22.61 -28.72
#